data_322370a078c2fc202f21245ba1093706
#
_entry.id   322370a078c2fc202f21245ba1093706
#
_cell.length_a   1.000
_cell.length_b   1.000
_cell.length_c   1.000
_cell.angle_alpha   90.00
_cell.angle_beta   90.00
_cell.angle_gamma   90.00
#
_symmetry.space_group_name_H-M   'P 1'
#
loop_
_entity.id
_entity.type
_entity.pdbx_description
1 polymer ?
#
loop_
_entity_poly.entity_id
_entity_poly.type
_entity_poly.pdbx_seq_one_letter_code
_entity_poly.pdbx_strand_id
1 'polypeptide(L)'
;MKKMVFGRKLSRGRKSREALFESLMEALILHGAITTTKAKTKAIQGDIDRMITLSKKDSVASRRKVSAMLGNNRGLALTVFEKISKAFAARTSGFTKIILLPNRKGDNAEMARLEWSQKISLEEKKPEKKEESKAEPKKRAVKTRKTTKTIKTKE
;
A
#
# COMPACT_ATOMS: atom_id res chain seq x y z
N MET A 1 -30.15 7.93 -18.95
CA MET A 1 -28.85 7.25 -18.71
C MET A 1 -27.72 8.19 -19.10
N LYS A 2 -26.73 8.38 -18.23
CA LYS A 2 -25.52 9.14 -18.57
C LYS A 2 -24.70 8.31 -19.55
N LYS A 3 -24.57 8.83 -20.77
CA LYS A 3 -23.91 8.19 -21.92
C LYS A 3 -22.56 7.57 -21.53
N MET A 4 -22.47 6.23 -21.51
CA MET A 4 -21.23 5.42 -21.41
C MET A 4 -20.18 5.87 -20.37
N VAL A 5 -20.58 6.52 -19.29
CA VAL A 5 -19.65 6.90 -18.22
C VAL A 5 -19.41 5.67 -17.35
N PHE A 6 -18.28 5.03 -17.54
CA PHE A 6 -17.83 3.91 -16.72
C PHE A 6 -17.50 4.36 -15.29
N GLY A 7 -17.71 3.46 -14.34
CA GLY A 7 -17.37 3.67 -12.93
C GLY A 7 -18.53 4.17 -12.08
N ARG A 8 -18.34 4.10 -10.77
CA ARG A 8 -19.32 4.53 -9.76
C ARG A 8 -18.82 5.77 -9.04
N LYS A 9 -19.66 6.80 -8.93
CA LYS A 9 -19.32 8.02 -8.18
C LYS A 9 -19.22 7.79 -6.67
N LEU A 10 -20.01 6.86 -6.11
CA LEU A 10 -20.07 6.53 -4.68
C LEU A 10 -20.35 7.77 -3.80
N SER A 11 -21.11 8.74 -4.32
CA SER A 11 -21.40 10.02 -3.67
C SER A 11 -20.14 10.79 -3.22
N ARG A 12 -19.02 10.65 -3.95
CA ARG A 12 -17.72 11.25 -3.61
C ARG A 12 -17.19 12.13 -4.73
N GLY A 13 -16.47 13.17 -4.36
CA GLY A 13 -15.62 13.94 -5.29
C GLY A 13 -14.50 13.07 -5.87
N ARG A 14 -13.85 13.55 -6.93
CA ARG A 14 -12.84 12.78 -7.67
C ARG A 14 -11.70 12.31 -6.73
N LYS A 15 -11.06 13.24 -6.03
CA LYS A 15 -9.92 12.92 -5.13
C LYS A 15 -10.30 11.97 -4.01
N SER A 16 -11.44 12.18 -3.35
CA SER A 16 -11.91 11.30 -2.26
C SER A 16 -12.28 9.90 -2.75
N ARG A 17 -12.68 9.76 -4.02
CA ARG A 17 -12.96 8.47 -4.62
C ARG A 17 -11.66 7.73 -4.98
N GLU A 18 -10.68 8.43 -5.54
CA GLU A 18 -9.34 7.91 -5.81
C GLU A 18 -8.72 7.38 -4.51
N ALA A 19 -8.67 8.17 -3.44
CA ALA A 19 -8.18 7.76 -2.13
C ALA A 19 -8.94 6.56 -1.53
N LEU A 20 -10.26 6.46 -1.75
CA LEU A 20 -11.03 5.29 -1.33
C LEU A 20 -10.58 4.02 -2.07
N PHE A 21 -10.35 4.12 -3.38
CA PHE A 21 -9.91 2.96 -4.17
C PHE A 21 -8.48 2.54 -3.80
N GLU A 22 -7.58 3.48 -3.61
CA GLU A 22 -6.22 3.23 -3.08
C GLU A 22 -6.29 2.48 -1.75
N SER A 23 -7.04 2.99 -0.77
CA SER A 23 -7.18 2.34 0.55
C SER A 23 -7.78 0.93 0.48
N LEU A 24 -8.75 0.68 -0.41
CA LEU A 24 -9.34 -0.64 -0.58
C LEU A 24 -8.36 -1.61 -1.26
N MET A 25 -7.59 -1.15 -2.25
CA MET A 25 -6.53 -1.96 -2.87
C MET A 25 -5.42 -2.29 -1.88
N GLU A 26 -4.98 -1.32 -1.11
CA GLU A 26 -4.00 -1.49 -0.04
C GLU A 26 -4.45 -2.53 0.98
N ALA A 27 -5.68 -2.39 1.51
CA ALA A 27 -6.23 -3.34 2.47
C ALA A 27 -6.32 -4.76 1.90
N LEU A 28 -6.68 -4.92 0.62
CA LEU A 28 -6.73 -6.23 -0.03
C LEU A 28 -5.34 -6.86 -0.19
N ILE A 29 -4.33 -6.06 -0.52
CA ILE A 29 -2.94 -6.53 -0.66
C ILE A 29 -2.37 -6.96 0.70
N LEU A 30 -2.66 -6.22 1.76
CA LEU A 30 -2.15 -6.51 3.10
C LEU A 30 -2.86 -7.70 3.75
N HIS A 31 -4.17 -7.73 3.70
CA HIS A 31 -4.98 -8.71 4.45
C HIS A 31 -5.48 -9.90 3.61
N GLY A 32 -5.33 -9.85 2.30
CA GLY A 32 -5.81 -10.90 1.39
C GLY A 32 -7.32 -10.95 1.17
N ALA A 33 -8.11 -10.34 2.07
CA ALA A 33 -9.56 -10.24 1.97
C ALA A 33 -10.07 -8.98 2.66
N ILE A 34 -11.10 -8.35 2.11
CA ILE A 34 -11.76 -7.17 2.68
C ILE A 34 -13.27 -7.34 2.72
N THR A 35 -13.91 -6.84 3.77
CA THR A 35 -15.37 -6.81 3.90
C THR A 35 -15.86 -5.37 3.75
N THR A 36 -16.69 -5.11 2.76
CA THR A 36 -17.24 -3.78 2.49
C THR A 36 -18.59 -3.88 1.76
N THR A 37 -19.18 -2.75 1.36
CA THR A 37 -20.45 -2.79 0.63
C THR A 37 -20.27 -3.34 -0.78
N LYS A 38 -21.23 -4.10 -1.27
CA LYS A 38 -21.28 -4.69 -2.62
C LYS A 38 -21.00 -3.67 -3.73
N ALA A 39 -21.46 -2.43 -3.55
CA ALA A 39 -21.22 -1.36 -4.51
C ALA A 39 -19.74 -0.98 -4.63
N LYS A 40 -19.00 -0.94 -3.51
CA LYS A 40 -17.56 -0.65 -3.48
C LYS A 40 -16.74 -1.81 -4.02
N THR A 41 -17.09 -3.07 -3.65
CA THR A 41 -16.37 -4.25 -4.18
C THR A 41 -16.47 -4.35 -5.70
N LYS A 42 -17.67 -4.14 -6.26
CA LYS A 42 -17.86 -4.13 -7.72
C LYS A 42 -17.13 -2.97 -8.42
N ALA A 43 -17.01 -1.82 -7.75
CA ALA A 43 -16.32 -0.67 -8.33
C ALA A 43 -14.80 -0.91 -8.46
N ILE A 44 -14.19 -1.54 -7.47
CA ILE A 44 -12.72 -1.72 -7.42
C ILE A 44 -12.23 -2.94 -8.19
N GLN A 45 -13.09 -3.92 -8.46
CA GLN A 45 -12.72 -5.18 -9.11
C GLN A 45 -11.97 -4.95 -10.43
N GLY A 46 -12.45 -4.04 -11.27
CA GLY A 46 -11.81 -3.72 -12.55
C GLY A 46 -10.42 -3.08 -12.40
N ASP A 47 -10.22 -2.26 -11.37
CA ASP A 47 -8.92 -1.63 -11.11
C ASP A 47 -7.90 -2.66 -10.59
N ILE A 48 -8.35 -3.62 -9.76
CA ILE A 48 -7.51 -4.75 -9.31
C ILE A 48 -7.11 -5.62 -10.49
N ASP A 49 -8.03 -5.98 -11.37
CA ASP A 49 -7.74 -6.80 -12.55
C ASP A 49 -6.73 -6.08 -13.47
N ARG A 50 -6.87 -4.77 -13.66
CA ARG A 50 -5.92 -3.95 -14.40
C ARG A 50 -4.55 -3.93 -13.74
N MET A 51 -4.49 -3.74 -12.41
CA MET A 51 -3.25 -3.73 -11.63
C MET A 51 -2.48 -5.04 -11.79
N ILE A 52 -3.15 -6.19 -11.65
CA ILE A 52 -2.51 -7.52 -11.80
C ILE A 52 -2.05 -7.74 -13.24
N THR A 53 -2.85 -7.35 -14.23
CA THR A 53 -2.47 -7.48 -15.64
C THR A 53 -1.24 -6.64 -15.97
N LEU A 54 -1.11 -5.44 -15.39
CA LEU A 54 0.08 -4.62 -15.53
C LEU A 54 1.29 -5.23 -14.81
N SER A 55 1.09 -5.80 -13.62
CA SER A 55 2.19 -6.39 -12.85
C SER A 55 2.82 -7.60 -13.53
N LYS A 56 2.06 -8.35 -14.30
CA LYS A 56 2.60 -9.48 -15.09
C LYS A 56 3.59 -9.08 -16.18
N LYS A 57 3.48 -7.87 -16.71
CA LYS A 57 4.37 -7.38 -17.78
C LYS A 57 5.76 -6.98 -17.27
N ASP A 58 5.92 -6.76 -15.98
CA ASP A 58 7.14 -6.37 -15.24
C ASP A 58 8.07 -5.37 -15.96
N SER A 59 7.51 -4.44 -16.70
CA SER A 59 8.27 -3.35 -17.32
C SER A 59 8.38 -2.15 -16.38
N VAL A 60 9.38 -1.28 -16.56
CA VAL A 60 9.53 -0.04 -15.79
C VAL A 60 8.27 0.82 -15.87
N ALA A 61 7.65 0.90 -17.04
CA ALA A 61 6.40 1.61 -17.24
C ALA A 61 5.23 0.99 -16.45
N SER A 62 5.15 -0.34 -16.39
CA SER A 62 4.15 -1.05 -15.58
C SER A 62 4.35 -0.80 -14.09
N ARG A 63 5.59 -0.85 -13.62
CA ARG A 63 5.92 -0.58 -12.21
C ARG A 63 5.52 0.83 -11.79
N ARG A 64 5.78 1.84 -12.63
CA ARG A 64 5.34 3.22 -12.38
C ARG A 64 3.81 3.34 -12.33
N LYS A 65 3.08 2.69 -13.24
CA LYS A 65 1.62 2.70 -13.25
C LYS A 65 1.01 2.02 -12.03
N VAL A 66 1.51 0.84 -11.65
CA VAL A 66 1.06 0.13 -10.44
C VAL A 66 1.35 0.96 -9.17
N SER A 67 2.54 1.56 -9.07
CA SER A 67 2.88 2.43 -7.95
C SER A 67 1.93 3.64 -7.87
N ALA A 68 1.62 4.28 -9.00
CA ALA A 68 0.66 5.37 -9.04
C ALA A 68 -0.76 4.97 -8.61
N MET A 69 -1.21 3.76 -8.95
CA MET A 69 -2.51 3.22 -8.50
C MET A 69 -2.55 2.92 -6.98
N LEU A 70 -1.41 2.75 -6.35
CA LEU A 70 -1.25 2.48 -4.91
C LEU A 70 -0.77 3.71 -4.12
N GLY A 71 -1.08 4.92 -4.59
CA GLY A 71 -0.66 6.16 -3.92
C GLY A 71 0.86 6.31 -3.76
N ASN A 72 1.64 5.75 -4.69
CA ASN A 72 3.10 5.70 -4.66
C ASN A 72 3.71 4.91 -3.50
N ASN A 73 2.97 4.01 -2.87
CA ASN A 73 3.49 3.11 -1.85
C ASN A 73 4.36 2.01 -2.50
N ARG A 74 5.68 2.17 -2.41
CA ARG A 74 6.66 1.25 -3.02
C ARG A 74 6.62 -0.14 -2.41
N GLY A 75 6.40 -0.25 -1.09
CA GLY A 75 6.34 -1.53 -0.39
C GLY A 75 5.20 -2.40 -0.89
N LEU A 76 4.02 -1.82 -1.05
CA LEU A 76 2.85 -2.50 -1.62
C LEU A 76 3.07 -2.88 -3.08
N ALA A 77 3.65 -1.99 -3.88
CA ALA A 77 3.97 -2.28 -5.27
C ALA A 77 4.91 -3.49 -5.38
N LEU A 78 5.97 -3.56 -4.58
CA LEU A 78 6.87 -4.73 -4.54
C LEU A 78 6.12 -6.02 -4.20
N THR A 79 5.25 -6.01 -3.18
CA THR A 79 4.42 -7.16 -2.82
C THR A 79 3.54 -7.63 -3.97
N VAL A 80 2.98 -6.72 -4.76
CA VAL A 80 2.18 -7.05 -5.94
C VAL A 80 3.04 -7.76 -6.99
N PHE A 81 4.24 -7.29 -7.30
CA PHE A 81 5.12 -7.90 -8.31
C PHE A 81 5.73 -9.23 -7.84
N GLU A 82 6.15 -9.32 -6.58
CA GLU A 82 6.87 -10.48 -6.05
C GLU A 82 5.94 -11.64 -5.67
N LYS A 83 4.78 -11.35 -5.07
CA LYS A 83 3.88 -12.36 -4.54
C LYS A 83 2.63 -12.54 -5.41
N ILE A 84 1.87 -11.47 -5.63
CA ILE A 84 0.56 -11.55 -6.28
C ILE A 84 0.69 -11.89 -7.76
N SER A 85 1.56 -11.20 -8.49
CA SER A 85 1.77 -11.44 -9.92
C SER A 85 2.19 -12.89 -10.21
N LYS A 86 3.08 -13.45 -9.39
CA LYS A 86 3.55 -14.83 -9.52
C LYS A 86 2.45 -15.85 -9.23
N ALA A 87 1.65 -15.61 -8.17
CA ALA A 87 0.53 -16.49 -7.82
C ALA A 87 -0.50 -16.59 -8.95
N PHE A 88 -0.70 -15.52 -9.70
CA PHE A 88 -1.67 -15.46 -10.80
C PHE A 88 -1.06 -15.62 -12.21
N ALA A 89 0.18 -16.07 -12.34
CA ALA A 89 0.87 -16.17 -13.64
C ALA A 89 0.06 -16.90 -14.69
N ALA A 90 -0.56 -18.03 -14.33
CA ALA A 90 -1.34 -18.89 -15.23
C ALA A 90 -2.73 -18.33 -15.60
N ARG A 91 -3.26 -17.34 -14.87
CA ARG A 91 -4.61 -16.79 -15.11
C ARG A 91 -4.57 -15.55 -15.97
N THR A 92 -5.53 -15.37 -16.84
CA THR A 92 -5.69 -14.16 -17.67
C THR A 92 -6.64 -13.14 -17.05
N SER A 93 -7.64 -13.60 -16.25
CA SER A 93 -8.68 -12.77 -15.65
C SER A 93 -9.26 -13.43 -14.39
N GLY A 94 -10.18 -12.73 -13.70
CA GLY A 94 -10.88 -13.26 -12.53
C GLY A 94 -9.96 -13.49 -11.35
N PHE A 95 -9.11 -12.52 -11.05
CA PHE A 95 -8.13 -12.61 -9.97
C PHE A 95 -8.77 -12.49 -8.58
N THR A 96 -9.95 -11.88 -8.50
CA THR A 96 -10.70 -11.69 -7.26
C THR A 96 -12.06 -12.36 -7.29
N LYS A 97 -12.54 -12.76 -6.12
CA LYS A 97 -13.86 -13.37 -5.89
C LYS A 97 -14.67 -12.49 -4.95
N ILE A 98 -15.94 -12.29 -5.28
CA ILE A 98 -16.90 -11.54 -4.45
C ILE A 98 -17.83 -12.55 -3.80
N ILE A 99 -17.88 -12.57 -2.48
CA ILE A 99 -18.80 -13.36 -1.66
C ILE A 99 -19.81 -12.42 -1.07
N LEU A 100 -21.10 -12.67 -1.32
CA LEU A 100 -22.16 -11.87 -0.71
C LEU A 100 -22.32 -12.25 0.76
N LEU A 101 -22.46 -11.26 1.59
CA LEU A 101 -22.70 -11.39 3.03
C LEU A 101 -24.10 -10.88 3.39
N PRO A 102 -24.62 -11.26 4.55
CA PRO A 102 -25.85 -10.69 5.07
C PRO A 102 -25.78 -9.16 5.13
N ASN A 103 -26.92 -8.52 4.98
CA ASN A 103 -27.03 -7.08 5.05
C ASN A 103 -26.60 -6.56 6.44
N ARG A 104 -26.01 -5.38 6.46
CA ARG A 104 -25.57 -4.73 7.70
C ARG A 104 -26.78 -4.30 8.53
N LYS A 105 -26.76 -4.64 9.84
CA LYS A 105 -27.79 -4.18 10.78
C LYS A 105 -27.74 -2.66 10.90
N GLY A 106 -28.88 -2.04 10.94
CA GLY A 106 -29.07 -0.60 11.05
C GLY A 106 -29.51 0.05 9.73
N ASP A 107 -28.67 0.05 8.71
CA ASP A 107 -28.95 0.70 7.41
C ASP A 107 -29.31 -0.30 6.28
N ASN A 108 -29.40 -1.59 6.59
CA ASN A 108 -29.70 -2.67 5.64
C ASN A 108 -28.84 -2.66 4.37
N ALA A 109 -27.59 -2.15 4.48
CA ALA A 109 -26.68 -2.09 3.35
C ALA A 109 -26.23 -3.48 2.89
N GLU A 110 -26.28 -3.76 1.59
CA GLU A 110 -25.74 -4.99 1.01
C GLU A 110 -24.23 -5.07 1.22
N MET A 111 -23.77 -6.08 1.95
CA MET A 111 -22.36 -6.32 2.24
C MET A 111 -21.80 -7.39 1.34
N ALA A 112 -20.49 -7.29 1.06
CA ALA A 112 -19.74 -8.30 0.32
C ALA A 112 -18.30 -8.38 0.83
N ARG A 113 -17.75 -9.57 0.77
CA ARG A 113 -16.34 -9.85 0.98
C ARG A 113 -15.65 -10.00 -0.37
N LEU A 114 -14.59 -9.25 -0.57
CA LEU A 114 -13.70 -9.37 -1.72
C LEU A 114 -12.45 -10.09 -1.26
N GLU A 115 -12.08 -11.15 -1.94
CA GLU A 115 -10.90 -11.95 -1.64
C GLU A 115 -10.18 -12.37 -2.92
N TRP A 116 -8.93 -12.79 -2.81
CA TRP A 116 -8.20 -13.36 -3.91
C TRP A 116 -8.81 -14.72 -4.33
N SER A 117 -8.86 -15.00 -5.62
CA SER A 117 -9.36 -16.29 -6.14
C SER A 117 -8.45 -17.47 -5.78
N GLN A 118 -7.20 -17.20 -5.45
CA GLN A 118 -6.20 -18.17 -4.99
C GLN A 118 -5.66 -17.74 -3.64
N LYS A 119 -5.34 -18.72 -2.79
CA LYS A 119 -4.67 -18.44 -1.52
C LYS A 119 -3.25 -17.95 -1.79
N ILE A 120 -2.96 -16.72 -1.39
CA ILE A 120 -1.65 -16.10 -1.48
C ILE A 120 -1.08 -16.09 -0.08
N SER A 121 0.10 -16.69 0.14
CA SER A 121 0.82 -16.61 1.41
C SER A 121 1.36 -15.18 1.55
N LEU A 122 0.61 -14.34 2.21
CA LEU A 122 1.00 -12.97 2.56
C LEU A 122 1.74 -12.98 3.90
N GLU A 123 2.67 -13.95 4.11
CA GLU A 123 3.48 -13.95 5.33
C GLU A 123 4.12 -12.57 5.48
N GLU A 124 3.64 -11.83 6.46
CA GLU A 124 4.29 -10.64 6.94
C GLU A 124 5.66 -11.08 7.46
N LYS A 125 6.74 -10.74 6.74
CA LYS A 125 8.03 -10.59 7.41
C LYS A 125 7.78 -9.50 8.46
N LYS A 126 7.50 -9.91 9.71
CA LYS A 126 7.63 -9.02 10.87
C LYS A 126 8.95 -8.30 10.67
N PRO A 127 8.97 -6.95 10.71
CA PRO A 127 10.24 -6.25 10.71
C PRO A 127 11.03 -6.80 11.89
N GLU A 128 12.12 -7.51 11.62
CA GLU A 128 13.11 -7.84 12.63
C GLU A 128 13.47 -6.50 13.26
N LYS A 129 13.03 -6.32 14.51
CA LYS A 129 13.55 -5.30 15.39
C LYS A 129 15.07 -5.52 15.39
N LYS A 130 15.80 -4.72 14.59
CA LYS A 130 17.22 -4.57 14.79
C LYS A 130 17.36 -4.12 16.22
N GLU A 131 17.78 -5.04 17.08
CA GLU A 131 18.31 -4.72 18.40
C GLU A 131 19.44 -3.75 18.13
N GLU A 132 19.19 -2.47 18.41
CA GLU A 132 20.24 -1.48 18.56
C GLU A 132 21.17 -1.99 19.65
N SER A 133 22.27 -2.62 19.24
CA SER A 133 23.39 -2.85 20.12
C SER A 133 23.77 -1.49 20.71
N LYS A 134 23.52 -1.36 22.02
CA LYS A 134 23.99 -0.25 22.83
C LYS A 134 25.48 -0.07 22.64
N ALA A 135 25.86 0.84 21.75
CA ALA A 135 27.20 1.38 21.70
C ALA A 135 27.35 2.37 22.85
N GLU A 136 28.17 2.02 23.82
CA GLU A 136 28.57 2.88 24.92
C GLU A 136 29.08 4.24 24.42
N PRO A 137 28.74 5.36 25.08
CA PRO A 137 29.26 6.66 24.70
C PRO A 137 30.72 6.75 25.16
N LYS A 138 31.67 6.66 24.23
CA LYS A 138 33.08 7.03 24.47
C LYS A 138 33.15 8.48 24.96
N LYS A 139 33.56 8.64 26.21
CA LYS A 139 33.90 9.91 26.87
C LYS A 139 34.88 10.68 25.99
N ARG A 140 34.48 11.77 25.37
CA ARG A 140 35.37 12.74 24.74
C ARG A 140 36.06 13.55 25.84
N ALA A 141 37.38 13.33 25.99
CA ALA A 141 38.26 14.12 26.81
C ALA A 141 38.28 15.58 26.27
N VAL A 142 37.84 16.50 27.10
CA VAL A 142 37.93 17.94 26.85
C VAL A 142 39.38 18.36 27.04
N LYS A 143 40.09 18.63 25.96
CA LYS A 143 41.40 19.31 26.01
C LYS A 143 41.15 20.80 26.25
N THR A 144 41.37 21.25 27.49
CA THR A 144 41.46 22.67 27.90
C THR A 144 42.65 23.31 27.21
N ARG A 145 42.42 24.19 26.26
CA ARG A 145 43.46 25.12 25.74
C ARG A 145 43.64 26.27 26.73
N LYS A 146 44.80 26.27 27.43
CA LYS A 146 45.31 27.43 28.19
C LYS A 146 45.67 28.51 27.18
N THR A 147 44.97 29.62 27.22
CA THR A 147 45.33 30.87 26.56
C THR A 147 46.21 31.68 27.52
N THR A 148 47.51 31.71 27.26
CA THR A 148 48.46 32.64 27.92
C THR A 148 48.28 34.03 27.30
N LYS A 149 47.81 34.95 28.13
CA LYS A 149 47.71 36.38 27.82
C LYS A 149 49.03 37.04 28.17
N THR A 150 49.86 37.38 27.18
CA THR A 150 51.05 38.19 27.37
C THR A 150 50.66 39.66 27.20
N ILE A 151 50.68 40.38 28.29
CA ILE A 151 50.57 41.86 28.33
C ILE A 151 51.97 42.36 28.03
N LYS A 152 52.18 43.14 26.97
CA LYS A 152 53.35 44.02 26.79
C LYS A 152 52.88 45.46 26.87
N THR A 153 53.24 46.06 27.97
CA THR A 153 53.34 47.53 28.20
C THR A 153 54.56 48.08 27.50
N LYS A 154 54.45 49.13 26.73
CA LYS A 154 55.50 50.12 26.49
C LYS A 154 54.87 51.42 25.96
N GLU A 155 54.97 52.47 26.66
CA GLU A 155 55.55 53.79 26.40
C GLU A 155 55.01 54.51 25.17
#